data_3425c70efceb405a974c7ecb89b1bb5f
#
_entry.id   3425c70efceb405a974c7ecb89b1bb5f
#
_cell.length_a   1.000
_cell.length_b   1.000
_cell.length_c   1.000
_cell.angle_alpha   90.00
_cell.angle_beta   90.00
_cell.angle_gamma   90.00
#
_symmetry.space_group_name_H-M   'P 1'
#
loop_
_entity.id
_entity.type
_entity.pdbx_description
1 polymer ?
#
loop_
_entity_poly.entity_id
_entity_poly.type
_entity_poly.pdbx_seq_one_letter_code
_entity_poly.pdbx_strand_id
1 'polypeptide(L)'
;MENYLFEKMSVPKAYMKLALPVVLSMIVSLVYNMVDTYFIALTGVQELVAGVSLVAPMFTLMIAFGDIFGLGGSSAISRLLGEKKDNEAKKTCAFCIWISLVFGLCISAILLLSLIHISEPTRLQLI
;
A
#
# COMPACT_ATOMS: atom_id res chain seq x y z
N MET A 1 -0.98 -5.93 -27.57
CA MET A 1 -1.07 -4.48 -27.27
C MET A 1 0.13 -3.97 -26.47
N GLU A 2 0.74 -4.82 -25.65
CA GLU A 2 1.93 -4.47 -24.82
C GLU A 2 3.18 -4.18 -25.67
N ASN A 3 3.48 -5.00 -26.68
CA ASN A 3 4.68 -4.80 -27.52
C ASN A 3 4.68 -3.46 -28.28
N TYR A 4 3.49 -2.88 -28.55
CA TYR A 4 3.40 -1.59 -29.22
C TYR A 4 3.79 -0.43 -28.30
N LEU A 5 3.48 -0.53 -26.99
CA LEU A 5 3.81 0.49 -26.00
C LEU A 5 5.31 0.59 -25.74
N PHE A 6 6.01 -0.56 -25.72
CA PHE A 6 7.42 -0.62 -25.33
C PHE A 6 8.39 -0.60 -26.51
N GLU A 7 7.98 -1.06 -27.71
CA GLU A 7 8.88 -1.16 -28.87
C GLU A 7 8.70 -0.03 -29.91
N LYS A 8 7.50 0.54 -30.04
CA LYS A 8 7.19 1.49 -31.13
C LYS A 8 6.80 2.89 -30.68
N MET A 9 6.47 3.08 -29.42
CA MET A 9 6.04 4.40 -28.93
C MET A 9 7.23 5.20 -28.39
N SER A 10 7.24 6.52 -28.65
CA SER A 10 8.24 7.41 -28.05
C SER A 10 8.13 7.39 -26.52
N VAL A 11 9.25 7.34 -25.82
CA VAL A 11 9.34 7.24 -24.36
C VAL A 11 8.41 8.20 -23.61
N PRO A 12 8.33 9.51 -23.97
CA PRO A 12 7.45 10.43 -23.24
C PRO A 12 5.96 10.11 -23.43
N LYS A 13 5.54 9.62 -24.59
CA LYS A 13 4.15 9.22 -24.83
C LYS A 13 3.77 7.94 -24.07
N ALA A 14 4.67 6.97 -24.04
CA ALA A 14 4.48 5.74 -23.25
C ALA A 14 4.37 6.08 -21.76
N TYR A 15 5.27 6.94 -21.26
CA TYR A 15 5.26 7.40 -19.88
C TYR A 15 3.93 8.09 -19.51
N MET A 16 3.48 9.06 -20.29
CA MET A 16 2.21 9.75 -20.02
C MET A 16 1.01 8.82 -20.04
N LYS A 17 0.98 7.86 -20.95
CA LYS A 17 -0.11 6.88 -21.05
C LYS A 17 -0.18 5.95 -19.83
N LEU A 18 0.96 5.61 -19.25
CA LEU A 18 1.03 4.78 -18.04
C LEU A 18 0.85 5.61 -16.76
N ALA A 19 1.39 6.83 -16.72
CA ALA A 19 1.32 7.70 -15.56
C ALA A 19 -0.08 8.25 -15.31
N LEU A 20 -0.83 8.58 -16.36
CA LEU A 20 -2.15 9.21 -16.22
C LEU A 20 -3.14 8.39 -15.38
N PRO A 21 -3.34 7.09 -15.61
CA PRO A 21 -4.23 6.28 -14.77
C PRO A 21 -3.75 6.20 -13.30
N VAL A 22 -2.44 6.16 -13.08
CA VAL A 22 -1.86 6.13 -11.73
C VAL A 22 -2.11 7.44 -11.01
N VAL A 23 -1.88 8.57 -11.66
CA VAL A 23 -2.16 9.91 -11.09
C VAL A 23 -3.64 10.04 -10.76
N LEU A 24 -4.54 9.61 -11.65
CA LEU A 24 -5.97 9.64 -11.38
C LEU A 24 -6.36 8.79 -10.17
N SER A 25 -5.79 7.59 -10.02
CA SER A 25 -6.04 6.75 -8.85
C SER A 25 -5.52 7.38 -7.55
N MET A 26 -4.38 8.07 -7.60
CA MET A 26 -3.84 8.82 -6.45
C MET A 26 -4.76 9.98 -6.06
N ILE A 27 -5.32 10.72 -7.03
CA ILE A 27 -6.28 11.79 -6.76
C ILE A 27 -7.54 11.24 -6.08
N VAL A 28 -8.07 10.11 -6.57
CA VAL A 28 -9.23 9.46 -5.95
C VAL A 28 -8.93 9.06 -4.50
N SER A 29 -7.76 8.47 -4.25
CA SER A 29 -7.34 8.10 -2.89
C SER A 29 -7.20 9.33 -1.97
N LEU A 30 -6.68 10.44 -2.50
CA LEU A 30 -6.55 11.69 -1.75
C LEU A 30 -7.92 12.25 -1.38
N VAL A 31 -8.86 12.30 -2.33
CA VAL A 31 -10.24 12.73 -2.09
C VAL A 31 -10.91 11.83 -1.06
N TYR A 32 -10.73 10.52 -1.15
CA TYR A 32 -11.25 9.55 -0.19
C TYR A 32 -10.75 9.86 1.24
N ASN A 33 -9.44 10.03 1.42
CA ASN A 33 -8.86 10.36 2.71
C ASN A 33 -9.36 11.70 3.27
N MET A 34 -9.56 12.71 2.41
CA MET A 34 -10.12 14.00 2.83
C MET A 34 -11.57 13.86 3.30
N VAL A 35 -12.38 13.12 2.56
CA VAL A 35 -13.80 12.88 2.89
C VAL A 35 -13.90 12.10 4.20
N ASP A 36 -13.08 11.06 4.38
CA ASP A 36 -13.05 10.27 5.61
C ASP A 36 -12.72 11.14 6.84
N THR A 37 -11.67 11.94 6.74
CA THR A 37 -11.28 12.89 7.80
C THR A 37 -12.38 13.93 8.08
N TYR A 38 -13.04 14.41 7.03
CA TYR A 38 -14.15 15.35 7.15
C TYR A 38 -15.33 14.76 7.92
N PHE A 39 -15.75 13.54 7.61
CA PHE A 39 -16.83 12.87 8.33
C PHE A 39 -16.48 12.61 9.80
N ILE A 40 -15.24 12.23 10.10
CA ILE A 40 -14.78 12.06 11.47
C ILE A 40 -14.83 13.41 12.21
N ALA A 41 -14.39 14.49 11.60
CA ALA A 41 -14.44 15.83 12.18
C ALA A 41 -15.88 16.31 12.45
N LEU A 42 -16.85 15.94 11.61
CA LEU A 42 -18.28 16.26 11.81
C LEU A 42 -18.88 15.63 13.07
N THR A 43 -18.29 14.57 13.61
CA THR A 43 -18.77 13.97 14.87
C THR A 43 -18.63 14.91 16.05
N GLY A 44 -17.76 15.93 15.95
CA GLY A 44 -17.47 16.88 17.04
C GLY A 44 -16.69 16.27 18.22
N VAL A 45 -16.31 14.99 18.13
CA VAL A 45 -15.59 14.26 19.18
C VAL A 45 -14.10 14.42 18.94
N GLN A 46 -13.45 15.26 19.73
CA GLN A 46 -12.02 15.57 19.60
C GLN A 46 -11.12 14.33 19.77
N GLU A 47 -11.53 13.40 20.62
CA GLU A 47 -10.80 12.16 20.89
C GLU A 47 -10.71 11.27 19.63
N LEU A 48 -11.76 11.24 18.80
CA LEU A 48 -11.76 10.49 17.53
C LEU A 48 -10.79 11.12 16.53
N VAL A 49 -10.78 12.43 16.41
CA VAL A 49 -9.85 13.15 15.51
C VAL A 49 -8.40 12.96 15.97
N ALA A 50 -8.16 13.05 17.28
CA ALA A 50 -6.84 12.78 17.86
C ALA A 50 -6.40 11.33 17.61
N GLY A 51 -7.31 10.36 17.80
CA GLY A 51 -7.05 8.94 17.55
C GLY A 51 -6.62 8.67 16.12
N VAL A 52 -7.34 9.21 15.13
CA VAL A 52 -6.99 9.06 13.70
C VAL A 52 -5.63 9.70 13.41
N SER A 53 -5.34 10.86 13.98
CA SER A 53 -4.06 11.54 13.80
C SER A 53 -2.89 10.73 14.37
N LEU A 54 -3.08 10.02 15.50
CA LEU A 54 -2.07 9.14 16.08
C LEU A 54 -1.85 7.87 15.28
N VAL A 55 -2.88 7.37 14.58
CA VAL A 55 -2.77 6.16 13.76
C VAL A 55 -2.16 6.46 12.38
N ALA A 56 -2.24 7.69 11.89
CA ALA A 56 -1.71 8.07 10.58
C ALA A 56 -0.23 7.71 10.34
N PRO A 57 0.72 7.92 11.27
CA PRO A 57 2.10 7.48 11.12
C PRO A 57 2.24 5.97 10.99
N MET A 58 1.39 5.21 11.69
CA MET A 58 1.37 3.75 11.62
C MET A 58 0.91 3.27 10.23
N PHE A 59 -0.13 3.89 9.67
CA PHE A 59 -0.56 3.65 8.29
C PHE A 59 0.55 3.94 7.29
N THR A 60 1.24 5.07 7.44
CA THR A 60 2.36 5.43 6.56
C THR A 60 3.48 4.39 6.61
N LEU A 61 3.78 3.89 7.80
CA LEU A 61 4.78 2.83 7.98
C LEU A 61 4.35 1.53 7.31
N MET A 62 3.07 1.14 7.41
CA MET A 62 2.52 -0.03 6.72
C MET A 62 2.60 0.10 5.20
N ILE A 63 2.27 1.28 4.66
CA ILE A 63 2.39 1.58 3.23
C ILE A 63 3.85 1.47 2.80
N ALA A 64 4.80 2.04 3.55
CA ALA A 64 6.22 1.97 3.25
C ALA A 64 6.74 0.52 3.16
N PHE A 65 6.31 -0.35 4.07
CA PHE A 65 6.63 -1.78 3.98
C PHE A 65 6.02 -2.45 2.74
N GLY A 66 4.77 -2.11 2.39
CA GLY A 66 4.13 -2.59 1.15
C GLY A 66 4.89 -2.15 -0.10
N ASP A 67 5.36 -0.91 -0.12
CA ASP A 67 6.09 -0.32 -1.24
C ASP A 67 7.47 -0.96 -1.47
N ILE A 68 8.12 -1.49 -0.43
CA ILE A 68 9.37 -2.26 -0.59
C ILE A 68 9.16 -3.41 -1.57
N PHE A 69 8.09 -4.17 -1.41
CA PHE A 69 7.79 -5.31 -2.28
C PHE A 69 7.07 -4.89 -3.57
N GLY A 70 6.17 -3.90 -3.50
CA GLY A 70 5.42 -3.39 -4.64
C GLY A 70 6.30 -2.64 -5.63
N LEU A 71 6.91 -1.54 -5.22
CA LEU A 71 7.75 -0.71 -6.08
C LEU A 71 9.10 -1.38 -6.36
N GLY A 72 9.73 -1.97 -5.33
CA GLY A 72 10.99 -2.69 -5.49
C GLY A 72 10.84 -3.91 -6.41
N GLY A 73 9.80 -4.71 -6.20
CA GLY A 73 9.49 -5.88 -7.03
C GLY A 73 9.17 -5.50 -8.47
N SER A 74 8.33 -4.47 -8.68
CA SER A 74 7.96 -4.01 -10.03
C SER A 74 9.17 -3.49 -10.81
N SER A 75 10.10 -2.80 -10.17
CA SER A 75 11.34 -2.35 -10.78
C SER A 75 12.22 -3.51 -11.23
N ALA A 76 12.40 -4.53 -10.38
CA ALA A 76 13.17 -5.73 -10.73
C ALA A 76 12.52 -6.51 -11.88
N ILE A 77 11.20 -6.71 -11.84
CA ILE A 77 10.44 -7.40 -12.88
C ILE A 77 10.55 -6.66 -14.22
N SER A 78 10.43 -5.33 -14.22
CA SER A 78 10.54 -4.51 -15.43
C SER A 78 11.92 -4.66 -16.09
N ARG A 79 12.99 -4.73 -15.31
CA ARG A 79 14.34 -4.97 -15.82
C ARG A 79 14.48 -6.36 -16.46
N LEU A 80 13.99 -7.39 -15.78
CA LEU A 80 14.03 -8.77 -16.28
C LEU A 80 13.24 -8.93 -17.58
N LEU A 81 12.09 -8.26 -17.68
CA LEU A 81 11.30 -8.23 -18.94
C LEU A 81 12.05 -7.49 -20.04
N GLY A 82 12.72 -6.38 -19.74
CA GLY A 82 13.58 -5.67 -20.72
C GLY A 82 14.75 -6.53 -21.21
N GLU A 83 15.28 -7.40 -20.37
CA GLU A 83 16.33 -8.38 -20.70
C GLU A 83 15.77 -9.65 -21.39
N LYS A 84 14.45 -9.72 -21.65
CA LYS A 84 13.73 -10.88 -22.23
C LYS A 84 13.88 -12.17 -21.39
N LYS A 85 14.03 -12.02 -20.07
CA LYS A 85 14.13 -13.12 -19.11
C LYS A 85 12.79 -13.42 -18.46
N ASP A 86 11.79 -13.79 -19.24
CA ASP A 86 10.40 -13.97 -18.80
C ASP A 86 10.23 -14.96 -17.64
N ASN A 87 11.03 -16.04 -17.65
CA ASN A 87 10.96 -17.04 -16.58
C ASN A 87 11.47 -16.52 -15.24
N GLU A 88 12.50 -15.69 -15.25
CA GLU A 88 13.02 -15.04 -14.03
C GLU A 88 12.05 -13.96 -13.54
N ALA A 89 11.46 -13.20 -14.45
CA ALA A 89 10.44 -12.21 -14.13
C ALA A 89 9.23 -12.86 -13.42
N LYS A 90 8.73 -14.01 -13.92
CA LYS A 90 7.64 -14.77 -13.29
C LYS A 90 8.01 -15.26 -11.90
N LYS A 91 9.22 -15.79 -11.70
CA LYS A 91 9.71 -16.24 -10.40
C LYS A 91 9.81 -15.10 -9.40
N THR A 92 10.35 -13.96 -9.83
CA THR A 92 10.46 -12.75 -9.01
C THR A 92 9.08 -12.22 -8.62
N CYS A 93 8.12 -12.20 -9.55
CA CYS A 93 6.75 -11.81 -9.26
C CYS A 93 6.10 -12.73 -8.21
N ALA A 94 6.20 -14.04 -8.39
CA ALA A 94 5.67 -15.01 -7.44
C ALA A 94 6.33 -14.85 -6.06
N PHE A 95 7.64 -14.66 -6.02
CA PHE A 95 8.38 -14.41 -4.77
C PHE A 95 7.86 -13.16 -4.05
N CYS A 96 7.71 -12.04 -4.75
CA CYS A 96 7.21 -10.79 -4.16
C CYS A 96 5.79 -10.97 -3.61
N ILE A 97 4.91 -11.68 -4.31
CA ILE A 97 3.54 -11.95 -3.85
C ILE A 97 3.55 -12.79 -2.57
N TRP A 98 4.28 -13.90 -2.56
CA TRP A 98 4.33 -14.78 -1.40
C TRP A 98 4.93 -14.09 -0.17
N ILE A 99 6.04 -13.37 -0.34
CA ILE A 99 6.71 -12.72 0.78
C ILE A 99 5.87 -11.57 1.34
N SER A 100 5.20 -10.79 0.47
CA SER A 100 4.29 -9.72 0.92
C SER A 100 3.07 -10.28 1.67
N LEU A 101 2.55 -11.42 1.24
CA LEU A 101 1.44 -12.10 1.91
C LEU A 101 1.85 -12.60 3.31
N VAL A 102 2.98 -13.29 3.41
CA VAL A 102 3.51 -13.76 4.70
C VAL A 102 3.80 -12.59 5.63
N PHE A 103 4.44 -11.55 5.12
CA PHE A 103 4.76 -10.35 5.89
C PHE A 103 3.50 -9.63 6.38
N GLY A 104 2.49 -9.47 5.51
CA GLY A 104 1.19 -8.89 5.87
C GLY A 104 0.47 -9.69 6.95
N LEU A 105 0.48 -11.02 6.86
CA LEU A 105 -0.10 -11.89 7.89
C LEU A 105 0.64 -11.76 9.23
N CYS A 106 1.96 -11.71 9.22
CA CYS A 106 2.77 -11.53 10.44
C CYS A 106 2.44 -10.20 11.12
N ILE A 107 2.41 -9.10 10.36
CA ILE A 107 2.07 -7.78 10.90
C ILE A 107 0.64 -7.77 11.45
N SER A 108 -0.32 -8.33 10.71
CA SER A 108 -1.70 -8.42 11.17
C SER A 108 -1.83 -9.18 12.47
N ALA A 109 -1.12 -10.31 12.61
CA ALA A 109 -1.09 -11.08 13.84
C ALA A 109 -0.49 -10.28 15.01
N ILE A 110 0.61 -9.56 14.80
CA ILE A 110 1.24 -8.72 15.82
C ILE A 110 0.29 -7.61 16.28
N LEU A 111 -0.40 -6.95 15.34
CA LEU A 111 -1.34 -5.88 15.66
C LEU A 111 -2.55 -6.40 16.43
N LEU A 112 -3.08 -7.57 16.06
CA LEU A 112 -4.19 -8.21 16.79
C LEU A 112 -3.78 -8.59 18.22
N LEU A 113 -2.59 -9.20 18.38
CA LEU A 113 -2.07 -9.54 19.71
C LEU A 113 -1.83 -8.29 20.57
N SER A 114 -1.28 -7.24 19.97
CA SER A 114 -1.09 -5.94 20.64
C SER A 114 -2.43 -5.35 21.11
N LEU A 115 -3.45 -5.39 20.25
CA LEU A 115 -4.79 -4.90 20.57
C LEU A 115 -5.41 -5.68 21.75
N ILE A 116 -5.29 -7.01 21.74
CA ILE A 116 -5.78 -7.88 22.81
C ILE A 116 -5.07 -7.54 24.12
N HIS A 117 -3.75 -7.39 24.09
CA HIS A 117 -2.95 -7.09 25.27
C HIS A 117 -3.28 -5.71 25.90
N ILE A 118 -3.60 -4.72 25.07
CA ILE A 118 -4.01 -3.38 25.53
C ILE A 118 -5.44 -3.39 26.07
N SER A 119 -6.33 -4.25 25.55
CA SER A 119 -7.75 -4.30 25.98
C SER A 119 -7.96 -5.07 27.27
N GLU A 120 -7.08 -6.03 27.61
CA GLU A 120 -7.22 -6.86 28.81
C GLU A 120 -7.19 -6.07 30.15
N PRO A 121 -6.24 -5.15 30.40
CA PRO A 121 -6.20 -4.43 31.68
C PRO A 121 -7.40 -3.50 31.88
N THR A 122 -8.03 -3.03 30.81
CA THR A 122 -9.20 -2.14 30.91
C THR A 122 -10.45 -2.90 31.37
N ARG A 123 -10.57 -4.18 31.09
CA ARG A 123 -11.67 -5.02 31.59
C ARG A 123 -11.57 -5.33 33.08
N LEU A 124 -10.35 -5.49 33.61
CA LEU A 124 -10.12 -5.77 35.03
C LEU A 124 -10.33 -4.56 35.94
N GLN A 125 -10.33 -3.33 35.40
CA GLN A 125 -10.62 -2.11 36.17
C GLN A 125 -12.10 -1.77 36.25
N LEU A 126 -12.97 -2.49 35.53
CA LEU A 126 -14.42 -2.28 35.53
C LEU A 126 -15.20 -3.28 36.42
N ILE A 127 -14.51 -4.14 37.15
CA ILE A 127 -15.07 -5.04 38.20
C ILE A 127 -14.62 -4.57 39.57
#